data_3b68d62a8035a27067cffd98260f4601
#
_entry.id   3b68d62a8035a27067cffd98260f4601
#
_cell.length_a   1.000
_cell.length_b   1.000
_cell.length_c   1.000
_cell.angle_alpha   90.00
_cell.angle_beta   90.00
_cell.angle_gamma   90.00
#
_symmetry.space_group_name_H-M   'P 1'
#
loop_
_entity.id
_entity.type
_entity.pdbx_description
1 polymer ?
#
loop_
_entity_poly.entity_id
_entity_poly.type
_entity_poly.pdbx_seq_one_letter_code
_entity_poly.pdbx_strand_id
1 'polypeptide(L)'
;ETVTFFRMLRQIKDPKFLLVYPPLQFQDGEVVRPDGCLANAYLDSSLTKAGYESKIIDMAVGEEQDTLEETFYNPVRIKDKLSRVGMHTSRILESVKDYDIIGITSVFTQQASRCFEVSNLIKEHYPEKIVVGGGTNCRSMPELFFKNGFDVVFTSEAEHSIVEFGRSIDRGDLSLSKVEGISFYRDGKLQIN
;
A
#
# COMPACT_ATOMS: atom_id res chain seq x y z
N GLU A 1 -10.01 10.30 -13.56
CA GLU A 1 -9.12 9.67 -12.56
C GLU A 1 -7.68 10.18 -12.68
N THR A 2 -7.08 10.17 -13.88
CA THR A 2 -5.69 10.64 -14.09
C THR A 2 -5.45 12.09 -13.66
N VAL A 3 -6.39 12.98 -13.97
CA VAL A 3 -6.31 14.40 -13.57
C VAL A 3 -6.31 14.54 -12.04
N THR A 4 -7.04 13.67 -11.34
CA THR A 4 -7.10 13.67 -9.88
C THR A 4 -5.77 13.24 -9.27
N PHE A 5 -5.12 12.18 -9.77
CA PHE A 5 -3.81 11.71 -9.28
C PHE A 5 -2.74 12.80 -9.33
N PHE A 6 -2.53 13.41 -10.50
CA PHE A 6 -1.52 14.49 -10.63
C PHE A 6 -1.89 15.76 -9.85
N ARG A 7 -3.18 16.01 -9.64
CA ARG A 7 -3.62 17.10 -8.76
C ARG A 7 -3.26 16.83 -7.30
N MET A 8 -3.45 15.60 -6.84
CA MET A 8 -3.05 15.19 -5.48
C MET A 8 -1.54 15.32 -5.30
N LEU A 9 -0.73 14.79 -6.23
CA LEU A 9 0.73 14.90 -6.17
C LEU A 9 1.21 16.36 -6.03
N ARG A 10 0.57 17.31 -6.72
CA ARG A 10 0.93 18.75 -6.63
C ARG A 10 0.71 19.36 -5.25
N GLN A 11 -0.15 18.79 -4.44
CA GLN A 11 -0.50 19.32 -3.11
C GLN A 11 0.42 18.78 -2.02
N ILE A 12 1.12 17.68 -2.28
CA ILE A 12 2.03 17.03 -1.34
C ILE A 12 3.39 17.72 -1.39
N LYS A 13 3.94 18.00 -0.22
CA LYS A 13 5.32 18.42 -0.01
C LYS A 13 5.87 17.70 1.20
N ASP A 14 7.12 17.28 1.12
CA ASP A 14 7.75 16.48 2.17
C ASP A 14 6.88 15.27 2.54
N PRO A 15 6.66 14.36 1.57
CA PRO A 15 5.67 13.29 1.70
C PRO A 15 5.99 12.34 2.84
N LYS A 16 4.96 11.98 3.61
CA LYS A 16 5.02 10.98 4.67
C LYS A 16 4.54 9.63 4.13
N PHE A 17 5.32 8.59 4.40
CA PHE A 17 5.06 7.26 3.88
C PHE A 17 4.57 6.31 4.97
N LEU A 18 3.53 5.53 4.66
CA LEU A 18 3.13 4.38 5.45
C LEU A 18 3.27 3.11 4.61
N LEU A 19 4.10 2.18 5.06
CA LEU A 19 4.32 0.90 4.39
C LEU A 19 3.50 -0.18 5.07
N VAL A 20 2.58 -0.76 4.33
CA VAL A 20 1.53 -1.63 4.86
C VAL A 20 1.73 -3.06 4.40
N TYR A 21 1.71 -3.99 5.35
CA TYR A 21 1.36 -5.37 5.11
C TYR A 21 -0.13 -5.53 5.41
N PRO A 22 -0.96 -5.99 4.45
CA PRO A 22 -2.41 -5.97 4.59
C PRO A 22 -2.91 -7.03 5.61
N PRO A 23 -4.19 -6.95 6.05
CA PRO A 23 -4.82 -8.06 6.76
C PRO A 23 -4.69 -9.37 5.99
N LEU A 24 -4.81 -10.49 6.68
CA LEU A 24 -4.69 -11.82 6.08
C LEU A 24 -6.06 -12.48 5.93
N GLN A 25 -6.15 -13.40 4.98
CA GLN A 25 -7.28 -14.30 4.86
C GLN A 25 -6.79 -15.75 4.72
N PHE A 26 -7.59 -16.68 5.16
CA PHE A 26 -7.27 -18.11 5.15
C PHE A 26 -8.53 -18.96 5.07
N GLN A 27 -8.37 -20.17 4.55
CA GLN A 27 -9.43 -21.16 4.50
C GLN A 27 -9.42 -22.04 5.76
N ASP A 28 -10.57 -22.68 6.03
CA ASP A 28 -10.67 -23.63 7.14
C ASP A 28 -9.59 -24.70 7.03
N GLY A 29 -8.86 -24.93 8.12
CA GLY A 29 -7.74 -25.87 8.19
C GLY A 29 -6.37 -25.30 7.79
N GLU A 30 -6.30 -24.08 7.25
CA GLU A 30 -5.02 -23.42 7.02
C GLU A 30 -4.48 -22.79 8.31
N VAL A 31 -3.17 -22.80 8.47
CA VAL A 31 -2.46 -22.11 9.56
C VAL A 31 -1.93 -20.79 9.05
N VAL A 32 -2.38 -19.72 9.68
CA VAL A 32 -1.89 -18.34 9.39
C VAL A 32 -0.84 -17.97 10.41
N ARG A 33 0.19 -17.28 9.96
CA ARG A 33 1.28 -16.75 10.81
C ARG A 33 1.49 -15.27 10.54
N PRO A 34 1.82 -14.47 11.55
CA PRO A 34 2.16 -13.07 11.38
C PRO A 34 3.66 -12.95 11.01
N ASP A 35 3.98 -13.32 9.78
CA ASP A 35 5.40 -13.43 9.36
C ASP A 35 6.05 -12.05 9.06
N GLY A 36 5.25 -10.97 9.04
CA GLY A 36 5.74 -9.64 8.69
C GLY A 36 6.16 -9.52 7.22
N CYS A 37 6.74 -8.40 6.85
CA CYS A 37 7.20 -8.15 5.48
C CYS A 37 8.60 -7.54 5.47
N LEU A 38 9.60 -8.34 5.15
CA LEU A 38 11.00 -7.89 5.07
C LEU A 38 11.20 -6.79 4.02
N ALA A 39 10.46 -6.83 2.91
CA ALA A 39 10.52 -5.80 1.88
C ALA A 39 10.18 -4.41 2.44
N ASN A 40 9.14 -4.31 3.30
CA ASN A 40 8.79 -3.04 3.94
C ASN A 40 9.94 -2.49 4.80
N ALA A 41 10.73 -3.34 5.47
CA ALA A 41 11.88 -2.91 6.25
C ALA A 41 13.00 -2.31 5.37
N TYR A 42 13.25 -2.89 4.19
CA TYR A 42 14.20 -2.32 3.22
C TYR A 42 13.72 -0.98 2.66
N LEU A 43 12.44 -0.87 2.32
CA LEU A 43 11.84 0.37 1.83
C LEU A 43 11.88 1.48 2.89
N ASP A 44 11.50 1.17 4.13
CA ASP A 44 11.56 2.08 5.26
C ASP A 44 12.98 2.59 5.50
N SER A 45 13.97 1.69 5.51
CA SER A 45 15.39 2.05 5.63
C SER A 45 15.84 2.99 4.50
N SER A 46 15.41 2.76 3.27
CA SER A 46 15.75 3.58 2.10
C SER A 46 15.13 4.97 2.20
N LEU A 47 13.86 5.05 2.58
CA LEU A 47 13.13 6.31 2.79
C LEU A 47 13.73 7.12 3.93
N THR A 48 13.98 6.49 5.09
CA THR A 48 14.57 7.15 6.27
C THR A 48 15.97 7.69 5.97
N LYS A 49 16.82 6.91 5.27
CA LYS A 49 18.14 7.38 4.81
C LYS A 49 18.07 8.56 3.86
N ALA A 50 17.00 8.66 3.09
CA ALA A 50 16.76 9.78 2.17
C ALA A 50 16.16 11.01 2.88
N GLY A 51 15.80 10.91 4.16
CA GLY A 51 15.25 11.98 4.98
C GLY A 51 13.74 12.03 5.04
N TYR A 52 13.02 11.03 4.53
CA TYR A 52 11.56 10.97 4.60
C TYR A 52 11.07 10.36 5.91
N GLU A 53 9.94 10.86 6.40
CA GLU A 53 9.18 10.22 7.46
C GLU A 53 8.52 8.96 6.89
N SER A 54 8.82 7.81 7.50
CA SER A 54 8.31 6.52 7.08
C SER A 54 7.98 5.66 8.28
N LYS A 55 6.88 4.89 8.18
CA LYS A 55 6.44 3.93 9.20
C LYS A 55 5.99 2.64 8.53
N ILE A 56 6.20 1.52 9.22
CA ILE A 56 5.71 0.20 8.81
C ILE A 56 4.53 -0.19 9.69
N ILE A 57 3.46 -0.72 9.09
CA ILE A 57 2.36 -1.36 9.81
C ILE A 57 2.10 -2.74 9.21
N ASP A 58 2.09 -3.75 10.07
CA ASP A 58 1.52 -5.06 9.77
C ASP A 58 0.05 -5.07 10.23
N MET A 59 -0.88 -4.89 9.30
CA MET A 59 -2.31 -4.83 9.61
C MET A 59 -2.90 -6.19 10.01
N ALA A 60 -2.14 -7.29 9.91
CA ALA A 60 -2.57 -8.58 10.43
C ALA A 60 -2.51 -8.63 11.96
N VAL A 61 -1.56 -7.93 12.56
CA VAL A 61 -1.33 -7.91 14.00
C VAL A 61 -1.66 -6.57 14.66
N GLY A 62 -1.66 -5.47 13.91
CA GLY A 62 -1.95 -4.13 14.42
C GLY A 62 -0.73 -3.36 14.94
N GLU A 63 -1.02 -2.27 15.64
CA GLU A 63 -0.04 -1.38 16.27
C GLU A 63 0.03 -1.63 17.78
N GLU A 64 0.86 -0.87 18.52
CA GLU A 64 1.07 -1.04 19.96
C GLU A 64 -0.21 -0.92 20.80
N GLN A 65 -1.20 -0.15 20.34
CA GLN A 65 -2.48 0.02 21.01
C GLN A 65 -3.51 -1.08 20.68
N ASP A 66 -3.23 -1.90 19.67
CA ASP A 66 -4.08 -3.03 19.30
C ASP A 66 -3.61 -4.30 20.05
N THR A 67 -4.52 -5.18 20.39
CA THR A 67 -4.18 -6.47 20.98
C THR A 67 -4.25 -7.59 19.94
N LEU A 68 -3.42 -8.62 20.08
CA LEU A 68 -3.48 -9.79 19.21
C LEU A 68 -4.83 -10.52 19.30
N GLU A 69 -5.49 -10.47 20.45
CA GLU A 69 -6.83 -11.00 20.64
C GLU A 69 -7.87 -10.29 19.77
N GLU A 70 -7.73 -8.97 19.56
CA GLU A 70 -8.65 -8.18 18.74
C GLU A 70 -8.34 -8.31 17.25
N THR A 71 -7.10 -8.48 16.89
CA THR A 71 -6.63 -8.50 15.50
C THR A 71 -6.43 -9.93 14.99
N PHE A 72 -5.40 -10.61 15.44
CA PHE A 72 -4.93 -11.88 14.87
C PHE A 72 -5.70 -13.11 15.36
N TYR A 73 -6.07 -13.14 16.67
CA TYR A 73 -6.76 -14.29 17.28
C TYR A 73 -8.29 -14.18 17.23
N ASN A 74 -8.84 -13.17 16.58
CA ASN A 74 -10.28 -13.00 16.38
C ASN A 74 -10.65 -13.06 14.89
N PRO A 75 -10.64 -14.26 14.26
CA PRO A 75 -10.97 -14.40 12.87
C PRO A 75 -12.44 -14.06 12.58
N VAL A 76 -12.66 -13.25 11.57
CA VAL A 76 -14.00 -12.90 11.09
C VAL A 76 -14.31 -13.70 9.83
N ARG A 77 -15.41 -14.43 9.82
CA ARG A 77 -15.90 -15.15 8.64
C ARG A 77 -16.38 -14.15 7.60
N ILE A 78 -15.78 -14.18 6.41
CA ILE A 78 -16.13 -13.28 5.29
C ILE A 78 -16.87 -14.01 4.17
N LYS A 79 -16.68 -15.32 4.05
CA LYS A 79 -17.34 -16.17 3.06
C LYS A 79 -17.32 -17.61 3.56
N ASP A 80 -18.06 -18.50 2.90
CA ASP A 80 -17.98 -19.92 3.21
C ASP A 80 -16.51 -20.41 3.19
N LYS A 81 -16.10 -21.07 4.26
CA LYS A 81 -14.73 -21.58 4.49
C LYS A 81 -13.60 -20.53 4.43
N LEU A 82 -13.90 -19.24 4.36
CA LEU A 82 -12.91 -18.17 4.28
C LEU A 82 -13.07 -17.20 5.45
N SER A 83 -12.00 -17.02 6.20
CA SER A 83 -11.92 -16.08 7.33
C SER A 83 -10.84 -15.03 7.09
N ARG A 84 -11.00 -13.89 7.76
CA ARG A 84 -10.08 -12.76 7.76
C ARG A 84 -9.58 -12.52 9.19
N VAL A 85 -8.29 -12.19 9.32
CA VAL A 85 -7.69 -11.65 10.54
C VAL A 85 -7.00 -10.34 10.25
N GLY A 86 -6.87 -9.53 11.29
CA GLY A 86 -6.20 -8.24 11.21
C GLY A 86 -7.06 -7.09 11.70
N MET A 87 -6.50 -5.90 11.65
CA MET A 87 -7.10 -4.66 12.12
C MET A 87 -8.52 -4.46 11.59
N HIS A 88 -9.40 -3.96 12.46
CA HIS A 88 -10.74 -3.51 12.08
C HIS A 88 -10.65 -2.27 11.16
N THR A 89 -11.65 -2.09 10.29
CA THR A 89 -11.68 -0.98 9.30
C THR A 89 -11.48 0.40 9.94
N SER A 90 -12.09 0.66 11.10
CA SER A 90 -11.92 1.92 11.82
C SER A 90 -10.46 2.16 12.26
N ARG A 91 -9.77 1.10 12.67
CA ARG A 91 -8.36 1.17 13.06
C ARG A 91 -7.43 1.37 11.85
N ILE A 92 -7.75 0.73 10.71
CA ILE A 92 -7.05 0.97 9.45
C ILE A 92 -7.15 2.44 9.04
N LEU A 93 -8.35 3.03 9.10
CA LEU A 93 -8.56 4.45 8.78
C LEU A 93 -7.81 5.38 9.73
N GLU A 94 -7.76 5.07 11.01
CA GLU A 94 -6.98 5.83 11.99
C GLU A 94 -5.48 5.79 11.67
N SER A 95 -4.95 4.61 11.38
CA SER A 95 -3.51 4.40 11.15
C SER A 95 -2.97 5.09 9.89
N VAL A 96 -3.81 5.28 8.87
CA VAL A 96 -3.40 5.93 7.59
C VAL A 96 -3.55 7.45 7.59
N LYS A 97 -4.24 8.00 8.57
CA LYS A 97 -4.70 9.39 8.62
C LYS A 97 -3.60 10.42 8.39
N ASP A 98 -2.45 10.24 9.02
CA ASP A 98 -1.36 11.23 9.06
C ASP A 98 -0.31 11.05 7.95
N TYR A 99 -0.54 10.14 7.01
CA TYR A 99 0.37 9.83 5.91
C TYR A 99 -0.19 10.24 4.56
N ASP A 100 0.68 10.65 3.65
CA ASP A 100 0.30 11.09 2.29
C ASP A 100 0.33 9.94 1.29
N ILE A 101 1.31 9.05 1.43
CA ILE A 101 1.57 7.93 0.52
C ILE A 101 1.48 6.62 1.29
N ILE A 102 0.55 5.77 0.86
CA ILE A 102 0.31 4.47 1.47
C ILE A 102 0.80 3.38 0.52
N GLY A 103 1.90 2.72 0.89
CA GLY A 103 2.47 1.61 0.14
C GLY A 103 1.94 0.27 0.64
N ILE A 104 1.22 -0.46 -0.20
CA ILE A 104 0.62 -1.75 0.14
C ILE A 104 1.38 -2.88 -0.56
N THR A 105 1.92 -3.80 0.21
CA THR A 105 2.62 -4.98 -0.30
C THR A 105 1.65 -6.09 -0.68
N SER A 106 1.79 -6.66 -1.89
CA SER A 106 1.03 -7.80 -2.36
C SER A 106 1.94 -8.87 -2.98
N VAL A 107 2.28 -9.88 -2.19
CA VAL A 107 3.17 -10.97 -2.60
C VAL A 107 2.37 -12.20 -3.04
N PHE A 108 1.40 -12.62 -2.24
CA PHE A 108 0.63 -13.83 -2.49
C PHE A 108 -0.73 -13.53 -3.13
N THR A 109 -1.04 -14.19 -4.25
CA THR A 109 -2.27 -13.97 -5.02
C THR A 109 -3.53 -14.16 -4.18
N GLN A 110 -3.55 -15.12 -3.29
CA GLN A 110 -4.69 -15.36 -2.38
C GLN A 110 -4.93 -14.18 -1.41
N GLN A 111 -3.93 -13.32 -1.16
CA GLN A 111 -4.06 -12.14 -0.30
C GLN A 111 -4.41 -10.86 -1.06
N ALA A 112 -4.45 -10.88 -2.39
CA ALA A 112 -4.70 -9.68 -3.20
C ALA A 112 -6.02 -8.98 -2.84
N SER A 113 -7.07 -9.73 -2.51
CA SER A 113 -8.36 -9.17 -2.08
C SER A 113 -8.25 -8.36 -0.78
N ARG A 114 -7.29 -8.66 0.10
CA ARG A 114 -7.03 -7.87 1.31
C ARG A 114 -6.32 -6.56 0.99
N CYS A 115 -5.45 -6.57 -0.01
CA CYS A 115 -4.86 -5.32 -0.54
C CYS A 115 -5.95 -4.41 -1.12
N PHE A 116 -6.91 -4.97 -1.87
CA PHE A 116 -8.03 -4.23 -2.46
C PHE A 116 -9.00 -3.70 -1.40
N GLU A 117 -9.26 -4.47 -0.34
CA GLU A 117 -10.05 -3.99 0.80
C GLU A 117 -9.43 -2.72 1.39
N VAL A 118 -8.13 -2.75 1.68
CA VAL A 118 -7.43 -1.61 2.28
C VAL A 118 -7.39 -0.41 1.33
N SER A 119 -7.02 -0.59 0.06
CA SER A 119 -6.93 0.51 -0.90
C SER A 119 -8.29 1.16 -1.19
N ASN A 120 -9.35 0.36 -1.38
CA ASN A 120 -10.70 0.87 -1.60
C ASN A 120 -11.20 1.63 -0.36
N LEU A 121 -10.98 1.09 0.85
CA LEU A 121 -11.33 1.75 2.10
C LEU A 121 -10.63 3.12 2.24
N ILE A 122 -9.34 3.20 1.91
CA ILE A 122 -8.59 4.46 1.91
C ILE A 122 -9.17 5.43 0.89
N LYS A 123 -9.40 5.00 -0.35
CA LYS A 123 -9.93 5.87 -1.41
C LYS A 123 -11.34 6.36 -1.14
N GLU A 124 -12.16 5.59 -0.44
CA GLU A 124 -13.50 5.99 -0.04
C GLU A 124 -13.49 7.12 1.01
N HIS A 125 -12.57 7.05 1.99
CA HIS A 125 -12.56 7.97 3.14
C HIS A 125 -11.52 9.10 3.01
N TYR A 126 -10.42 8.85 2.31
CA TYR A 126 -9.30 9.77 2.09
C TYR A 126 -8.88 9.76 0.61
N PRO A 127 -9.75 10.26 -0.29
CA PRO A 127 -9.49 10.21 -1.73
C PRO A 127 -8.25 10.98 -2.18
N GLU A 128 -7.75 11.90 -1.35
CA GLU A 128 -6.54 12.69 -1.59
C GLU A 128 -5.24 11.92 -1.35
N LYS A 129 -5.27 10.79 -0.60
CA LYS A 129 -4.07 10.01 -0.34
C LYS A 129 -3.65 9.21 -1.58
N ILE A 130 -2.35 9.11 -1.78
CA ILE A 130 -1.76 8.31 -2.85
C ILE A 130 -1.59 6.87 -2.37
N VAL A 131 -2.18 5.93 -3.08
CA VAL A 131 -2.01 4.50 -2.80
C VAL A 131 -1.09 3.88 -3.85
N VAL A 132 0.02 3.31 -3.39
CA VAL A 132 0.99 2.65 -4.25
C VAL A 132 1.08 1.16 -3.92
N GLY A 133 1.30 0.34 -4.93
CA GLY A 133 1.39 -1.11 -4.77
C GLY A 133 2.76 -1.64 -5.14
N GLY A 134 3.23 -2.64 -4.40
CA GLY A 134 4.46 -3.37 -4.68
C GLY A 134 4.31 -4.87 -4.45
N GLY A 135 5.29 -5.63 -4.93
CA GLY A 135 5.33 -7.07 -4.82
C GLY A 135 4.88 -7.80 -6.09
N THR A 136 5.03 -9.12 -6.08
CA THR A 136 4.88 -9.98 -7.26
C THR A 136 3.51 -9.87 -7.93
N ASN A 137 2.43 -9.76 -7.14
CA ASN A 137 1.08 -9.63 -7.69
C ASN A 137 0.86 -8.30 -8.41
N CYS A 138 1.32 -7.20 -7.83
CA CYS A 138 1.20 -5.87 -8.44
C CYS A 138 1.89 -5.86 -9.81
N ARG A 139 3.10 -6.43 -9.87
CA ARG A 139 3.87 -6.54 -11.10
C ARG A 139 3.17 -7.41 -12.16
N SER A 140 2.55 -8.53 -11.73
CA SER A 140 1.94 -9.51 -12.65
C SER A 140 0.56 -9.08 -13.15
N MET A 141 -0.18 -8.29 -12.37
CA MET A 141 -1.57 -7.92 -12.67
C MET A 141 -1.83 -6.42 -12.38
N PRO A 142 -1.03 -5.48 -12.90
CA PRO A 142 -1.11 -4.08 -12.51
C PRO A 142 -2.47 -3.45 -12.76
N GLU A 143 -3.14 -3.82 -13.86
CA GLU A 143 -4.48 -3.30 -14.20
C GLU A 143 -5.54 -3.63 -13.14
N LEU A 144 -5.41 -4.80 -12.49
CA LEU A 144 -6.32 -5.20 -11.42
C LEU A 144 -6.14 -4.31 -10.19
N PHE A 145 -4.90 -3.93 -9.88
CA PHE A 145 -4.60 -3.00 -8.80
C PHE A 145 -5.13 -1.59 -9.09
N PHE A 146 -4.93 -1.07 -10.28
CA PHE A 146 -5.48 0.22 -10.69
C PHE A 146 -7.01 0.26 -10.58
N LYS A 147 -7.71 -0.80 -10.97
CA LYS A 147 -9.18 -0.92 -10.82
C LYS A 147 -9.64 -0.90 -9.37
N ASN A 148 -8.74 -1.21 -8.43
CA ASN A 148 -9.02 -1.27 -7.00
C ASN A 148 -8.32 -0.13 -6.21
N GLY A 149 -8.20 1.05 -6.81
CA GLY A 149 -7.83 2.28 -6.11
C GLY A 149 -6.33 2.53 -5.96
N PHE A 150 -5.46 1.74 -6.60
CA PHE A 150 -4.04 2.05 -6.64
C PHE A 150 -3.74 3.13 -7.69
N ASP A 151 -2.87 4.07 -7.36
CA ASP A 151 -2.46 5.17 -8.23
C ASP A 151 -1.16 4.85 -8.99
N VAL A 152 -0.26 4.12 -8.33
CA VAL A 152 1.04 3.70 -8.88
C VAL A 152 1.31 2.24 -8.51
N VAL A 153 1.91 1.51 -9.42
CA VAL A 153 2.39 0.15 -9.18
C VAL A 153 3.89 0.09 -9.43
N PHE A 154 4.65 -0.38 -8.43
CA PHE A 154 6.06 -0.67 -8.58
C PHE A 154 6.23 -2.04 -9.26
N THR A 155 6.98 -2.07 -10.33
CA THR A 155 7.15 -3.25 -11.21
C THR A 155 8.52 -3.92 -11.08
N SER A 156 9.40 -3.34 -10.27
CA SER A 156 10.74 -3.85 -9.96
C SER A 156 11.02 -3.76 -8.46
N GLU A 157 12.26 -3.97 -8.04
CA GLU A 157 12.73 -3.66 -6.69
C GLU A 157 12.56 -2.18 -6.42
N ALA A 158 11.89 -1.83 -5.32
CA ALA A 158 11.37 -0.48 -5.14
C ALA A 158 12.21 0.41 -4.21
N GLU A 159 13.30 -0.09 -3.62
CA GLU A 159 14.11 0.65 -2.63
C GLU A 159 14.66 1.97 -3.18
N HIS A 160 15.08 1.97 -4.43
CA HIS A 160 15.55 3.18 -5.11
C HIS A 160 14.39 3.99 -5.68
N SER A 161 13.46 3.32 -6.31
CA SER A 161 12.33 3.94 -7.01
C SER A 161 11.37 4.66 -6.08
N ILE A 162 11.12 4.15 -4.87
CA ILE A 162 10.23 4.82 -3.90
C ILE A 162 10.84 6.12 -3.38
N VAL A 163 12.16 6.16 -3.19
CA VAL A 163 12.89 7.38 -2.81
C VAL A 163 12.83 8.40 -3.95
N GLU A 164 13.07 7.97 -5.20
CA GLU A 164 13.01 8.88 -6.36
C GLU A 164 11.58 9.35 -6.63
N PHE A 165 10.56 8.54 -6.30
CA PHE A 165 9.17 8.96 -6.32
C PHE A 165 8.91 10.11 -5.34
N GLY A 166 9.37 10.00 -4.09
CA GLY A 166 9.31 11.08 -3.11
C GLY A 166 10.03 12.35 -3.59
N ARG A 167 11.25 12.19 -4.11
CA ARG A 167 12.04 13.33 -4.66
C ARG A 167 11.36 13.99 -5.85
N SER A 168 10.67 13.23 -6.71
CA SER A 168 9.93 13.80 -7.83
C SER A 168 8.76 14.64 -7.35
N ILE A 169 8.08 14.21 -6.31
CA ILE A 169 7.01 14.99 -5.66
C ILE A 169 7.58 16.31 -5.10
N ASP A 170 8.67 16.27 -4.34
CA ASP A 170 9.28 17.46 -3.73
C ASP A 170 9.76 18.49 -4.76
N ARG A 171 10.28 18.00 -5.90
CA ARG A 171 10.69 18.86 -7.03
C ARG A 171 9.52 19.37 -7.85
N GLY A 172 8.29 18.90 -7.60
CA GLY A 172 7.14 19.16 -8.46
C GLY A 172 7.28 18.56 -9.86
N ASP A 173 8.14 17.55 -10.03
CA ASP A 173 8.33 16.84 -11.29
C ASP A 173 7.24 15.78 -11.49
N LEU A 174 6.12 16.23 -12.00
CA LEU A 174 4.98 15.36 -12.27
C LEU A 174 5.14 14.50 -13.52
N SER A 175 6.24 14.63 -14.25
CA SER A 175 6.51 13.72 -15.37
C SER A 175 6.74 12.30 -14.88
N LEU A 176 7.30 12.15 -13.67
CA LEU A 176 7.74 10.90 -13.05
C LEU A 176 8.77 10.13 -13.91
N SER A 177 9.33 10.78 -14.93
CA SER A 177 10.20 10.15 -15.92
C SER A 177 11.52 9.63 -15.36
N LYS A 178 11.91 10.10 -14.16
CA LYS A 178 13.11 9.64 -13.45
C LYS A 178 12.84 8.48 -12.48
N VAL A 179 11.58 8.13 -12.27
CA VAL A 179 11.18 7.05 -11.38
C VAL A 179 11.10 5.77 -12.20
N GLU A 180 12.16 4.99 -12.18
CA GLU A 180 12.23 3.72 -12.90
C GLU A 180 11.41 2.63 -12.20
N GLY A 181 10.93 1.67 -12.97
CA GLY A 181 10.22 0.50 -12.44
C GLY A 181 8.88 0.82 -11.82
N ILE A 182 8.18 1.81 -12.34
CA ILE A 182 6.79 2.11 -11.97
C ILE A 182 5.86 2.06 -13.16
N SER A 183 4.59 1.82 -12.90
CA SER A 183 3.50 2.03 -13.85
C SER A 183 2.39 2.87 -13.21
N PHE A 184 1.74 3.69 -14.02
CA PHE A 184 0.65 4.59 -13.64
C PHE A 184 -0.14 5.01 -14.87
N TYR A 185 -1.35 5.53 -14.69
CA TYR A 185 -2.13 6.07 -15.78
C TYR A 185 -1.89 7.57 -15.98
N ARG A 186 -1.70 7.98 -17.24
CA ARG A 186 -1.67 9.38 -17.68
C ARG A 186 -2.56 9.55 -18.91
N ASP A 187 -3.50 10.46 -18.84
CA ASP A 187 -4.46 10.76 -19.91
C ASP A 187 -5.14 9.48 -20.46
N GLY A 188 -5.54 8.59 -19.54
CA GLY A 188 -6.19 7.33 -19.85
C GLY A 188 -5.27 6.25 -20.45
N LYS A 189 -3.97 6.51 -20.56
CA LYS A 189 -2.97 5.56 -21.09
C LYS A 189 -2.07 5.06 -19.96
N LEU A 190 -1.83 3.76 -19.95
CA LEU A 190 -0.85 3.16 -19.05
C LEU A 190 0.55 3.60 -19.46
N GLN A 191 1.27 4.19 -18.52
CA GLN A 191 2.70 4.51 -18.65
C GLN A 191 3.48 3.46 -17.87
N ILE A 192 4.60 3.04 -18.40
CA ILE A 192 5.57 2.12 -17.77
C ILE A 192 6.94 2.74 -17.97
N ASN A 193 7.60 3.04 -16.85
CA ASN A 193 8.95 3.61 -16.85
C ASN A 193 10.01 2.52 -16.64
#